data_2c84e91794b0208de6b06274c803c0c3
#
_entry.id   2c84e91794b0208de6b06274c803c0c3
#
_cell.length_a   1.000
_cell.length_b   1.000
_cell.length_c   1.000
_cell.angle_alpha   90.00
_cell.angle_beta   90.00
_cell.angle_gamma   90.00
#
_symmetry.space_group_name_H-M   'P 1'
#
loop_
_entity.id
_entity.type
_entity.pdbx_description
1 polymer ?
#
loop_
_entity_poly.entity_id
_entity_poly.type
_entity_poly.pdbx_seq_one_letter_code
_entity_poly.pdbx_strand_id
1 'polypeptide(L)'
;MIKRLCXIKLVWNFGSLYTKRDELRLLSVRQSEIDTQREVFLYNIRLKSTGVNSKILKLQELLEDDRKTIELRSSLTDAAEKKLESGTISVSEYLRELNMLDIARSTLRRREIELIMAHTELKYTLNN
;
A
#
# COMPACT_ATOMS: atom_id res chain seq x y z
N MET A 1 -42.82 -62.27 -0.85
CA MET A 1 -43.20 -60.88 -1.13
C MET A 1 -42.73 -59.89 -0.09
N ILE A 2 -42.94 -60.19 1.18
CA ILE A 2 -42.55 -59.30 2.30
C ILE A 2 -41.05 -59.13 2.36
N LYS A 3 -40.29 -60.22 2.12
CA LYS A 3 -38.81 -60.17 2.18
C LYS A 3 -38.21 -59.30 1.07
N ARG A 4 -38.82 -59.26 -0.10
CA ARG A 4 -38.35 -58.45 -1.22
C ARG A 4 -38.59 -56.95 -0.94
N LEU A 5 -39.72 -56.64 -0.28
CA LEU A 5 -40.07 -55.27 0.08
C LEU A 5 -39.09 -54.72 1.13
N CYS A 6 -38.67 -55.58 2.04
CA CYS A 6 -37.63 -55.21 3.03
C CYS A 6 -36.28 -54.91 2.37
N UNK A 7 -36.08 -55.49 1.44
CA UNK A 7 -35.03 -55.36 0.88
C UNK A 7 -34.83 -54.22 0.22
N ILE A 8 -35.70 -53.94 -0.41
CA ILE A 8 -35.75 -52.72 -1.18
C ILE A 8 -35.62 -51.52 -0.25
N LYS A 9 -36.27 -51.51 0.90
CA LYS A 9 -36.17 -50.44 1.90
C LYS A 9 -34.76 -50.33 2.46
N LEU A 10 -34.08 -51.47 2.68
CA LEU A 10 -32.70 -51.50 3.17
C LEU A 10 -31.75 -50.86 2.15
N VAL A 11 -31.91 -51.21 0.87
CA VAL A 11 -31.10 -50.66 -0.22
C VAL A 11 -31.31 -49.13 -0.34
N TRP A 12 -32.56 -48.70 -0.18
CA TRP A 12 -32.90 -47.29 -0.24
C TRP A 12 -32.23 -46.49 0.91
N ASN A 13 -32.24 -47.06 2.12
CA ASN A 13 -31.63 -46.44 3.29
C ASN A 13 -30.11 -46.30 3.14
N PHE A 14 -29.46 -47.32 2.58
CA PHE A 14 -28.01 -47.31 2.33
C PHE A 14 -27.64 -46.24 1.31
N GLY A 15 -28.43 -46.09 0.25
CA GLY A 15 -28.22 -45.07 -0.76
C GLY A 15 -28.30 -43.63 -0.18
N SER A 16 -29.30 -43.41 0.67
CA SER A 16 -29.51 -42.13 1.34
C SER A 16 -28.34 -41.76 2.25
N LEU A 17 -27.85 -42.75 3.01
CA LEU A 17 -26.70 -42.55 3.93
C LEU A 17 -25.43 -42.22 3.14
N TYR A 18 -25.22 -42.89 2.02
CA TYR A 18 -24.06 -42.67 1.16
C TYR A 18 -24.07 -41.26 0.57
N THR A 19 -25.22 -40.79 0.11
CA THR A 19 -25.40 -39.47 -0.48
C THR A 19 -25.12 -38.37 0.55
N LYS A 20 -25.62 -38.56 1.79
CA LYS A 20 -25.42 -37.59 2.88
C LYS A 20 -23.94 -37.45 3.23
N ARG A 21 -23.22 -38.55 3.27
CA ARG A 21 -21.76 -38.54 3.56
C ARG A 21 -21.01 -37.76 2.48
N ASP A 22 -21.36 -37.95 1.22
CA ASP A 22 -20.74 -37.24 0.10
C ASP A 22 -21.03 -35.74 0.17
N GLU A 23 -22.25 -35.35 0.52
CA GLU A 23 -22.63 -33.95 0.68
C GLU A 23 -21.83 -33.29 1.81
N LEU A 24 -21.66 -33.98 2.93
CA LEU A 24 -20.89 -33.46 4.06
C LEU A 24 -19.42 -33.29 3.70
N ARG A 25 -18.85 -34.22 2.94
CA ARG A 25 -17.47 -34.13 2.45
C ARG A 25 -17.31 -32.92 1.54
N LEU A 26 -18.25 -32.74 0.62
CA LEU A 26 -18.23 -31.62 -0.33
C LEU A 26 -18.28 -30.29 0.41
N LEU A 27 -19.15 -30.18 1.42
CA LEU A 27 -19.27 -28.98 2.26
C LEU A 27 -17.98 -28.68 3.02
N SER A 28 -17.32 -29.72 3.57
CA SER A 28 -16.07 -29.53 4.31
C SER A 28 -14.94 -29.09 3.39
N VAL A 29 -14.87 -29.60 2.16
CA VAL A 29 -13.88 -29.20 1.15
C VAL A 29 -14.11 -27.73 0.75
N ARG A 30 -15.34 -27.33 0.52
CA ARG A 30 -15.70 -25.95 0.19
C ARG A 30 -15.34 -25.00 1.31
N GLN A 31 -15.60 -25.38 2.57
CA GLN A 31 -15.25 -24.58 3.75
C GLN A 31 -13.73 -24.41 3.84
N SER A 32 -12.97 -25.48 3.57
CA SER A 32 -11.51 -25.44 3.56
C SER A 32 -10.99 -24.48 2.47
N GLU A 33 -11.61 -24.48 1.29
CA GLU A 33 -11.24 -23.59 0.18
C GLU A 33 -11.51 -22.11 0.56
N ILE A 34 -12.64 -21.83 1.18
CA ILE A 34 -13.01 -20.48 1.62
C ILE A 34 -11.99 -19.99 2.68
N ASP A 35 -11.64 -20.85 3.63
CA ASP A 35 -10.66 -20.52 4.69
C ASP A 35 -9.29 -20.21 4.09
N THR A 36 -8.86 -21.00 3.10
CA THR A 36 -7.58 -20.79 2.39
C THR A 36 -7.58 -19.46 1.63
N GLN A 37 -8.66 -19.17 0.92
CA GLN A 37 -8.81 -17.91 0.17
C GLN A 37 -8.78 -16.72 1.11
N ARG A 38 -9.42 -16.82 2.28
CA ARG A 38 -9.43 -15.79 3.31
C ARG A 38 -8.02 -15.54 3.85
N GLU A 39 -7.26 -16.61 4.11
CA GLU A 39 -5.88 -16.50 4.60
C GLU A 39 -4.97 -15.82 3.60
N VAL A 40 -5.10 -16.17 2.31
CA VAL A 40 -4.33 -15.56 1.21
C VAL A 40 -4.68 -14.07 1.10
N PHE A 41 -5.95 -13.74 1.17
CA PHE A 41 -6.45 -12.36 1.11
C PHE A 41 -5.86 -11.52 2.25
N LEU A 42 -5.92 -12.02 3.49
CA LEU A 42 -5.38 -11.32 4.67
C LEU A 42 -3.86 -11.17 4.60
N TYR A 43 -3.17 -12.19 4.11
CA TYR A 43 -1.72 -12.15 3.91
C TYR A 43 -1.34 -11.05 2.91
N ASN A 44 -2.06 -10.97 1.78
CA ASN A 44 -1.81 -9.96 0.75
C ASN A 44 -2.08 -8.55 1.27
N ILE A 45 -3.12 -8.36 2.08
CA ILE A 45 -3.41 -7.05 2.73
C ILE A 45 -2.26 -6.66 3.65
N ARG A 46 -1.74 -7.59 4.44
CA ARG A 46 -0.62 -7.34 5.35
C ARG A 46 0.65 -6.96 4.59
N LEU A 47 0.95 -7.69 3.51
CA LEU A 47 2.12 -7.37 2.65
C LEU A 47 1.99 -5.97 2.06
N LYS A 48 0.83 -5.66 1.50
CA LYS A 48 0.59 -4.37 0.86
C LYS A 48 0.67 -3.22 1.88
N SER A 49 0.05 -3.38 3.05
CA SER A 49 0.08 -2.32 4.08
C SER A 49 1.48 -2.14 4.67
N THR A 50 2.28 -3.22 4.81
CA THR A 50 3.67 -3.12 5.23
C THR A 50 4.50 -2.33 4.22
N GLY A 51 4.30 -2.59 2.92
CA GLY A 51 4.97 -1.88 1.83
C GLY A 51 4.63 -0.39 1.83
N VAL A 52 3.34 -0.06 1.99
CA VAL A 52 2.88 1.34 2.03
C VAL A 52 3.41 2.04 3.29
N ASN A 53 3.42 1.37 4.44
CA ASN A 53 3.98 1.92 5.69
C ASN A 53 5.47 2.24 5.52
N SER A 54 6.24 1.37 4.89
CA SER A 54 7.66 1.59 4.61
C SER A 54 7.85 2.82 3.71
N LYS A 55 7.01 2.96 2.70
CA LYS A 55 7.01 4.12 1.79
C LYS A 55 6.73 5.41 2.55
N ILE A 56 5.76 5.39 3.47
CA ILE A 56 5.40 6.56 4.30
C ILE A 56 6.60 6.98 5.16
N LEU A 57 7.26 6.02 5.83
CA LEU A 57 8.44 6.31 6.67
C LEU A 57 9.57 6.90 5.84
N LYS A 58 9.82 6.34 4.67
CA LYS A 58 10.85 6.83 3.74
C LYS A 58 10.54 8.26 3.29
N LEU A 59 9.29 8.53 2.93
CA LEU A 59 8.87 9.87 2.51
C LEU A 59 9.02 10.89 3.63
N GLN A 60 8.72 10.49 4.88
CA GLN A 60 8.89 11.37 6.05
C GLN A 60 10.36 11.74 6.25
N GLU A 61 11.28 10.78 6.10
CA GLU A 61 12.72 11.01 6.14
C GLU A 61 13.15 11.99 5.04
N LEU A 62 12.69 11.75 3.82
CA LEU A 62 13.04 12.58 2.66
C LEU A 62 12.51 14.01 2.82
N LEU A 63 11.31 14.17 3.40
CA LEU A 63 10.74 15.50 3.68
C LEU A 63 11.60 16.28 4.67
N GLU A 64 12.12 15.60 5.69
CA GLU A 64 13.01 16.22 6.67
C GLU A 64 14.30 16.70 5.99
N ASP A 65 14.86 15.87 5.12
CA ASP A 65 16.05 16.22 4.32
C ASP A 65 15.76 17.37 3.36
N ASP A 66 14.59 17.40 2.75
CA ASP A 66 14.16 18.47 1.85
C ASP A 66 14.09 19.81 2.57
N ARG A 67 13.55 19.80 3.81
CA ARG A 67 13.47 21.03 4.62
C ARG A 67 14.85 21.58 4.92
N LYS A 68 15.80 20.71 5.25
CA LYS A 68 17.20 21.09 5.50
C LYS A 68 17.84 21.66 4.23
N THR A 69 17.56 21.03 3.08
CA THR A 69 18.07 21.48 1.79
C THR A 69 17.54 22.87 1.45
N ILE A 70 16.24 23.12 1.70
CA ILE A 70 15.62 24.43 1.46
C ILE A 70 16.28 25.50 2.35
N GLU A 71 16.52 25.19 3.64
CA GLU A 71 17.21 26.11 4.55
C GLU A 71 18.58 26.50 3.99
N LEU A 72 19.37 25.50 3.58
CA LEU A 72 20.70 25.71 3.01
C LEU A 72 20.62 26.55 1.72
N ARG A 73 19.72 26.15 0.79
CA ARG A 73 19.57 26.86 -0.48
C ARG A 73 19.09 28.30 -0.29
N SER A 74 18.20 28.51 0.69
CA SER A 74 17.72 29.86 1.04
C SER A 74 18.87 30.73 1.53
N SER A 75 19.75 30.19 2.41
CA SER A 75 20.94 30.89 2.90
C SER A 75 21.89 31.23 1.77
N LEU A 76 22.13 30.29 0.86
CA LEU A 76 23.02 30.47 -0.29
C LEU A 76 22.46 31.55 -1.24
N THR A 77 21.15 31.55 -1.45
CA THR A 77 20.47 32.55 -2.29
C THR A 77 20.58 33.94 -1.68
N ASP A 78 20.39 34.06 -0.34
CA ASP A 78 20.54 35.32 0.38
C ASP A 78 21.97 35.85 0.25
N ALA A 79 22.96 34.97 0.40
CA ALA A 79 24.38 35.34 0.24
C ALA A 79 24.66 35.79 -1.19
N ALA A 80 24.07 35.07 -2.17
CA ALA A 80 24.26 35.41 -3.60
C ALA A 80 23.65 36.77 -3.92
N GLU A 81 22.50 37.12 -3.29
CA GLU A 81 21.85 38.41 -3.46
C GLU A 81 22.79 39.53 -3.00
N LYS A 82 23.44 39.37 -1.85
CA LYS A 82 24.40 40.34 -1.31
C LYS A 82 25.62 40.48 -2.22
N LYS A 83 26.10 39.37 -2.77
CA LYS A 83 27.24 39.33 -3.72
C LYS A 83 26.88 40.03 -5.01
N LEU A 84 25.64 39.88 -5.47
CA LEU A 84 25.14 40.54 -6.67
C LEU A 84 25.12 42.05 -6.46
N GLU A 85 24.61 42.51 -5.30
CA GLU A 85 24.55 43.94 -4.92
C GLU A 85 25.95 44.57 -4.89
N SER A 86 26.95 43.83 -4.42
CA SER A 86 28.32 44.29 -4.33
C SER A 86 29.10 44.13 -5.65
N GLY A 87 28.47 43.51 -6.66
CA GLY A 87 29.10 43.29 -7.97
C GLY A 87 30.07 42.14 -8.02
N THR A 88 30.06 41.25 -7.01
CA THR A 88 30.99 40.14 -6.88
C THR A 88 30.60 38.97 -7.80
N ILE A 89 29.30 38.78 -8.04
CA ILE A 89 28.81 37.73 -8.94
C ILE A 89 27.92 38.36 -10.01
N SER A 90 27.72 37.60 -11.10
CA SER A 90 26.86 38.01 -12.22
C SER A 90 25.39 37.74 -11.91
N VAL A 91 24.50 38.37 -12.66
CA VAL A 91 23.06 38.14 -12.61
C VAL A 91 22.76 36.67 -12.88
N SER A 92 23.46 36.08 -13.87
CA SER A 92 23.22 34.67 -14.24
C SER A 92 23.63 33.70 -13.12
N GLU A 93 24.68 34.01 -12.34
CA GLU A 93 25.07 33.23 -11.16
C GLU A 93 24.02 33.31 -10.06
N TYR A 94 23.47 34.50 -9.82
CA TYR A 94 22.38 34.72 -8.86
C TYR A 94 21.13 33.93 -9.28
N LEU A 95 20.76 34.01 -10.55
CA LEU A 95 19.58 33.30 -11.08
C LEU A 95 19.73 31.78 -10.95
N ARG A 96 20.97 31.27 -11.08
CA ARG A 96 21.24 29.85 -10.86
C ARG A 96 20.95 29.44 -9.42
N GLU A 97 21.39 30.25 -8.44
CA GLU A 97 21.11 29.98 -7.01
C GLU A 97 19.61 30.03 -6.74
N LEU A 98 18.93 31.03 -7.29
CA LEU A 98 17.49 31.19 -7.12
C LEU A 98 16.73 29.99 -7.70
N ASN A 99 17.17 29.52 -8.89
CA ASN A 99 16.59 28.35 -9.55
C ASN A 99 16.76 27.07 -8.72
N MET A 100 17.94 26.91 -8.09
CA MET A 100 18.19 25.75 -7.21
C MET A 100 17.28 25.76 -5.98
N LEU A 101 17.00 26.94 -5.43
CA LEU A 101 16.06 27.09 -4.33
C LEU A 101 14.64 26.72 -4.77
N ASP A 102 14.23 27.17 -5.96
CA ASP A 102 12.89 26.87 -6.50
C ASP A 102 12.74 25.36 -6.74
N ILE A 103 13.76 24.70 -7.26
CA ILE A 103 13.77 23.23 -7.46
C ILE A 103 13.61 22.52 -6.11
N ALA A 104 14.34 22.98 -5.08
CA ALA A 104 14.25 22.38 -3.75
C ALA A 104 12.84 22.50 -3.17
N ARG A 105 12.21 23.68 -3.34
CA ARG A 105 10.84 23.91 -2.89
C ARG A 105 9.83 23.04 -3.64
N SER A 106 10.01 22.90 -4.96
CA SER A 106 9.15 22.04 -5.80
C SER A 106 9.26 20.58 -5.39
N THR A 107 10.47 20.13 -5.08
CA THR A 107 10.73 18.75 -4.63
C THR A 107 9.97 18.48 -3.32
N LEU A 108 10.03 19.44 -2.38
CA LEU A 108 9.30 19.32 -1.10
C LEU A 108 7.80 19.17 -1.35
N ARG A 109 7.24 20.05 -2.18
CA ARG A 109 5.79 20.03 -2.48
C ARG A 109 5.38 18.72 -3.12
N ARG A 110 6.17 18.20 -4.06
CA ARG A 110 5.90 16.93 -4.73
C ARG A 110 5.88 15.78 -3.72
N ARG A 111 6.85 15.75 -2.79
CA ARG A 111 6.92 14.70 -1.77
C ARG A 111 5.79 14.79 -0.76
N GLU A 112 5.36 16.02 -0.42
CA GLU A 112 4.19 16.21 0.44
C GLU A 112 2.94 15.60 -0.20
N ILE A 113 2.76 15.79 -1.51
CA ILE A 113 1.66 15.20 -2.27
C ILE A 113 1.78 13.67 -2.27
N GLU A 114 3.00 13.14 -2.50
CA GLU A 114 3.25 11.70 -2.47
C GLU A 114 2.90 11.10 -1.11
N LEU A 115 3.21 11.82 -0.03
CA LEU A 115 2.90 11.37 1.34
C LEU A 115 1.40 11.30 1.57
N ILE A 116 0.66 12.33 1.12
CA ILE A 116 -0.81 12.35 1.19
C ILE A 116 -1.37 11.16 0.42
N MET A 117 -0.86 10.91 -0.79
CA MET A 117 -1.30 9.79 -1.62
C MET A 117 -1.01 8.43 -0.96
N ALA A 118 0.16 8.30 -0.30
CA ALA A 118 0.53 7.07 0.41
C ALA A 118 -0.39 6.82 1.60
N HIS A 119 -0.72 7.86 2.37
CA HIS A 119 -1.67 7.75 3.49
C HIS A 119 -3.06 7.34 2.99
N THR A 120 -3.50 7.91 1.87
CA THR A 120 -4.79 7.58 1.24
C THR A 120 -4.79 6.12 0.78
N GLU A 121 -3.69 5.68 0.17
CA GLU A 121 -3.52 4.28 -0.28
C GLU A 121 -3.61 3.31 0.89
N LEU A 122 -2.94 3.63 2.01
CA LEU A 122 -2.96 2.80 3.22
C LEU A 122 -4.38 2.68 3.78
N LYS A 123 -5.07 3.80 3.89
CA LYS A 123 -6.45 3.87 4.39
C LYS A 123 -7.37 3.00 3.51
N TYR A 124 -7.22 3.11 2.18
CA TYR A 124 -8.01 2.37 1.21
C TYR A 124 -7.74 0.86 1.33
N THR A 125 -6.48 0.48 1.48
CA THR A 125 -6.06 -0.92 1.62
C THR A 125 -6.66 -1.55 2.89
N LEU A 126 -6.62 -0.82 4.01
CA LEU A 126 -7.11 -1.33 5.29
C LEU A 126 -8.64 -1.37 5.38
N ASN A 127 -9.33 -0.50 4.64
CA ASN A 127 -10.79 -0.42 4.66
C ASN A 127 -11.47 -1.41 3.69
N ASN A 128 -10.71 -2.03 2.79
CA ASN A 128 -11.20 -3.05 1.87
C ASN A 128 -10.79 -4.43 2.35
#